data_ac17f591cde4d4673e5475474019d3fa
#
_entry.id   ac17f591cde4d4673e5475474019d3fa
#
_cell.length_a   1.000
_cell.length_b   1.000
_cell.length_c   1.000
_cell.angle_alpha   90.00
_cell.angle_beta   90.00
_cell.angle_gamma   90.00
#
_symmetry.space_group_name_H-M   'P 1'
#
loop_
_entity.id
_entity.type
_entity.pdbx_description
1 polymer ?
#
loop_
_entity_poly.entity_id
_entity_poly.type
_entity_poly.pdbx_seq_one_letter_code
_entity_poly.pdbx_strand_id
1 'polypeptide(L)'
;LGDVYKRQLYYHERYADAVRVFEAFLDGGRGWIENNIEACRHLSWCRYAMKEPREGLSALLRTLEYDTPRAEVCCDVGKHFLDRARYREAIFWYELALSRERDDRSGAFVSPDCYGYLPCIQLCVCHDRLGERARAAEYNDRAGKYKPDDPSYLRNKLYFAAQGS
;
A
#
# COMPACT_ATOMS: atom_id res chain seq x y z
N LEU A 1 -24.77 21.35 6.50
CA LEU A 1 -25.05 19.99 5.96
C LEU A 1 -25.02 19.96 4.42
N GLY A 2 -25.60 20.97 3.73
CA GLY A 2 -25.64 21.02 2.27
C GLY A 2 -24.30 21.13 1.58
N ASP A 3 -23.35 21.88 2.13
CA ASP A 3 -22.03 22.12 1.49
C ASP A 3 -21.08 20.93 1.63
N VAL A 4 -21.14 20.21 2.75
CA VAL A 4 -20.36 18.97 2.95
C VAL A 4 -20.86 17.89 1.99
N TYR A 5 -22.18 17.76 1.83
CA TYR A 5 -22.79 16.81 0.91
C TYR A 5 -22.47 17.12 -0.55
N LYS A 6 -22.53 18.41 -0.96
CA LYS A 6 -22.13 18.85 -2.31
C LYS A 6 -20.67 18.59 -2.60
N ARG A 7 -19.75 18.84 -1.63
CA ARG A 7 -18.33 18.50 -1.77
C ARG A 7 -18.11 16.99 -1.93
N GLN A 8 -18.80 16.17 -1.13
CA GLN A 8 -18.70 14.73 -1.26
C GLN A 8 -19.17 14.23 -2.62
N LEU A 9 -20.28 14.74 -3.15
CA LEU A 9 -20.76 14.43 -4.49
C LEU A 9 -19.77 14.87 -5.57
N TYR A 10 -19.21 16.08 -5.45
CA TYR A 10 -18.24 16.61 -6.41
C TYR A 10 -16.98 15.73 -6.47
N TYR A 11 -16.44 15.32 -5.32
CA TYR A 11 -15.29 14.42 -5.29
C TYR A 11 -15.64 13.03 -5.84
N HIS A 12 -16.83 12.54 -5.54
CA HIS A 12 -17.30 11.24 -6.04
C HIS A 12 -17.46 11.24 -7.56
N GLU A 13 -18.02 12.28 -8.12
CA GLU A 13 -18.16 12.44 -9.59
C GLU A 13 -16.79 12.50 -10.27
N ARG A 14 -15.82 13.23 -9.70
CA ARG A 14 -14.46 13.29 -10.25
C ARG A 14 -13.76 11.93 -10.22
N TYR A 15 -13.89 11.16 -9.15
CA TYR A 15 -13.34 9.81 -9.09
C TYR A 15 -14.00 8.88 -10.09
N ALA A 16 -15.31 8.95 -10.28
CA ALA A 16 -16.02 8.18 -11.29
C ALA A 16 -15.55 8.52 -12.71
N ASP A 17 -15.31 9.79 -13.01
CA ASP A 17 -14.75 10.22 -14.30
C ASP A 17 -13.32 9.70 -14.50
N ALA A 18 -12.47 9.79 -13.47
CA ALA A 18 -11.12 9.26 -13.49
C ALA A 18 -11.11 7.74 -13.72
N VAL A 19 -12.01 7.01 -13.06
CA VAL A 19 -12.17 5.56 -13.27
C VAL A 19 -12.45 5.25 -14.73
N ARG A 20 -13.42 5.95 -15.36
CA ARG A 20 -13.74 5.74 -16.78
C ARG A 20 -12.53 5.97 -17.69
N VAL A 21 -11.74 7.01 -17.41
CA VAL A 21 -10.55 7.34 -18.18
C VAL A 21 -9.47 6.25 -18.04
N PHE A 22 -9.19 5.80 -16.82
CA PHE A 22 -8.20 4.75 -16.60
C PHE A 22 -8.64 3.40 -17.17
N GLU A 23 -9.91 3.02 -17.02
CA GLU A 23 -10.45 1.80 -17.62
C GLU A 23 -10.33 1.83 -19.15
N ALA A 24 -10.75 2.91 -19.80
CA ALA A 24 -10.62 3.08 -21.25
C ALA A 24 -9.16 3.03 -21.70
N PHE A 25 -8.23 3.61 -20.95
CA PHE A 25 -6.79 3.55 -21.23
C PHE A 25 -6.27 2.12 -21.18
N LEU A 26 -6.60 1.39 -20.11
CA LEU A 26 -6.15 0.01 -19.89
C LEU A 26 -6.77 -0.95 -20.92
N ASP A 27 -8.04 -0.77 -21.25
CA ASP A 27 -8.75 -1.61 -22.22
C ASP A 27 -8.28 -1.34 -23.66
N GLY A 28 -7.72 -0.16 -23.92
CA GLY A 28 -7.09 0.19 -25.18
C GLY A 28 -5.82 -0.63 -25.51
N GLY A 29 -5.19 -1.23 -24.51
CA GLY A 29 -4.08 -2.19 -24.65
C GLY A 29 -2.79 -1.64 -25.28
N ARG A 30 -2.64 -0.32 -25.41
CA ARG A 30 -1.53 0.35 -26.12
C ARG A 30 -0.52 1.02 -25.20
N GLY A 31 -0.73 0.95 -23.89
CA GLY A 31 0.14 1.59 -22.92
C GLY A 31 1.48 0.85 -22.78
N TRP A 32 2.56 1.63 -22.54
CA TRP A 32 3.80 1.06 -22.06
C TRP A 32 3.59 0.44 -20.67
N ILE A 33 4.33 -0.62 -20.34
CA ILE A 33 4.15 -1.42 -19.11
C ILE A 33 4.07 -0.54 -17.87
N GLU A 34 4.99 0.43 -17.73
CA GLU A 34 5.02 1.34 -16.57
C GLU A 34 3.74 2.16 -16.45
N ASN A 35 3.25 2.69 -17.58
CA ASN A 35 2.02 3.48 -17.61
C ASN A 35 0.79 2.62 -17.28
N ASN A 36 0.77 1.36 -17.70
CA ASN A 36 -0.32 0.44 -17.38
C ASN A 36 -0.35 0.11 -15.89
N ILE A 37 0.82 -0.15 -15.27
CA ILE A 37 0.93 -0.40 -13.84
C ILE A 37 0.48 0.82 -13.03
N GLU A 38 0.95 2.02 -13.39
CA GLU A 38 0.53 3.25 -12.71
C GLU A 38 -0.95 3.55 -12.91
N ALA A 39 -1.50 3.31 -14.11
CA ALA A 39 -2.93 3.45 -14.36
C ALA A 39 -3.76 2.50 -13.48
N CYS A 40 -3.34 1.25 -13.31
CA CYS A 40 -3.98 0.30 -12.39
C CYS A 40 -3.94 0.79 -10.94
N ARG A 41 -2.82 1.34 -10.48
CA ARG A 41 -2.69 1.89 -9.13
C ARG A 41 -3.59 3.11 -8.92
N HIS A 42 -3.61 4.06 -9.87
CA HIS A 42 -4.50 5.22 -9.80
C HIS A 42 -5.98 4.82 -9.86
N LEU A 43 -6.35 3.86 -10.71
CA LEU A 43 -7.68 3.28 -10.74
C LEU A 43 -8.07 2.71 -9.37
N SER A 44 -7.16 1.96 -8.76
CA SER A 44 -7.34 1.40 -7.41
C SER A 44 -7.62 2.51 -6.38
N TRP A 45 -6.81 3.57 -6.36
CA TRP A 45 -7.01 4.69 -5.42
C TRP A 45 -8.35 5.38 -5.61
N CYS A 46 -8.79 5.58 -6.85
CA CYS A 46 -10.12 6.12 -7.14
C CYS A 46 -11.23 5.21 -6.60
N ARG A 47 -11.11 3.89 -6.81
CA ARG A 47 -12.07 2.90 -6.30
C ARG A 47 -12.13 2.88 -4.77
N TYR A 48 -10.98 2.96 -4.07
CA TYR A 48 -10.97 3.09 -2.61
C TYR A 48 -11.61 4.40 -2.13
N ALA A 49 -11.34 5.52 -2.80
CA ALA A 49 -11.96 6.80 -2.48
C ALA A 49 -13.48 6.77 -2.64
N MET A 50 -14.00 6.00 -3.60
CA MET A 50 -15.41 5.74 -3.83
C MET A 50 -16.00 4.68 -2.88
N LYS A 51 -15.21 4.15 -1.93
CA LYS A 51 -15.59 3.08 -1.01
C LYS A 51 -15.95 1.77 -1.71
N GLU A 52 -15.27 1.48 -2.80
CA GLU A 52 -15.36 0.26 -3.61
C GLU A 52 -14.10 -0.60 -3.43
N PRO A 53 -13.88 -1.20 -2.25
CA PRO A 53 -12.60 -1.86 -1.94
C PRO A 53 -12.34 -3.15 -2.72
N ARG A 54 -13.38 -3.83 -3.18
CA ARG A 54 -13.23 -5.05 -3.99
C ARG A 54 -12.68 -4.70 -5.37
N GLU A 55 -13.24 -3.66 -5.97
CA GLU A 55 -12.84 -3.10 -7.26
C GLU A 55 -11.43 -2.49 -7.14
N GLY A 56 -11.13 -1.84 -6.01
CA GLY A 56 -9.80 -1.32 -5.72
C GLY A 56 -8.74 -2.42 -5.67
N LEU A 57 -9.01 -3.53 -4.99
CA LEU A 57 -8.10 -4.69 -4.97
C LEU A 57 -7.98 -5.31 -6.37
N SER A 58 -9.09 -5.46 -7.09
CA SER A 58 -9.08 -6.01 -8.45
C SER A 58 -8.19 -5.19 -9.38
N ALA A 59 -8.26 -3.86 -9.30
CA ALA A 59 -7.40 -2.96 -10.08
C ALA A 59 -5.91 -3.14 -9.71
N LEU A 60 -5.56 -3.30 -8.43
CA LEU A 60 -4.17 -3.59 -8.02
C LEU A 60 -3.69 -4.93 -8.57
N LEU A 61 -4.50 -5.97 -8.48
CA LEU A 61 -4.13 -7.30 -8.98
C LEU A 61 -4.01 -7.34 -10.51
N ARG A 62 -4.70 -6.45 -11.24
CA ARG A 62 -4.53 -6.30 -12.69
C ARG A 62 -3.10 -5.91 -13.08
N THR A 63 -2.31 -5.30 -12.20
CA THR A 63 -0.89 -5.02 -12.48
C THR A 63 -0.10 -6.27 -12.82
N LEU A 64 -0.52 -7.45 -12.31
CA LEU A 64 0.12 -8.74 -12.57
C LEU A 64 -0.04 -9.26 -14.00
N GLU A 65 -0.93 -8.65 -14.80
CA GLU A 65 -1.03 -8.91 -16.24
C GLU A 65 0.18 -8.34 -17.00
N TYR A 66 0.88 -7.36 -16.40
CA TYR A 66 1.94 -6.61 -17.06
C TYR A 66 3.33 -6.98 -16.56
N ASP A 67 3.48 -7.24 -15.26
CA ASP A 67 4.78 -7.56 -14.66
C ASP A 67 4.61 -8.28 -13.31
N THR A 68 5.71 -8.83 -12.79
CA THR A 68 5.79 -9.30 -11.40
C THR A 68 5.48 -8.15 -10.43
N PRO A 69 4.89 -8.45 -9.26
CA PRO A 69 4.47 -7.39 -8.34
C PRO A 69 5.67 -6.59 -7.82
N ARG A 70 5.60 -5.27 -7.97
CA ARG A 70 6.59 -4.32 -7.42
C ARG A 70 6.31 -4.07 -5.94
N ALA A 71 7.30 -3.57 -5.23
CA ALA A 71 7.16 -3.27 -3.81
C ALA A 71 5.99 -2.30 -3.53
N GLU A 72 5.79 -1.30 -4.39
CA GLU A 72 4.66 -0.37 -4.29
C GLU A 72 3.31 -1.08 -4.37
N VAL A 73 3.14 -1.96 -5.34
CA VAL A 73 1.91 -2.76 -5.51
C VAL A 73 1.73 -3.69 -4.31
N CYS A 74 2.79 -4.34 -3.86
CA CYS A 74 2.75 -5.20 -2.67
C CYS A 74 2.31 -4.42 -1.42
N CYS A 75 2.83 -3.20 -1.22
CA CYS A 75 2.43 -2.33 -0.11
C CYS A 75 0.97 -1.90 -0.21
N ASP A 76 0.49 -1.55 -1.40
CA ASP A 76 -0.91 -1.17 -1.64
C ASP A 76 -1.86 -2.35 -1.35
N VAL A 77 -1.52 -3.57 -1.79
CA VAL A 77 -2.30 -4.78 -1.48
C VAL A 77 -2.20 -5.14 0.00
N GLY A 78 -1.01 -5.04 0.60
CA GLY A 78 -0.81 -5.23 2.04
C GLY A 78 -1.70 -4.30 2.87
N LYS A 79 -1.79 -3.02 2.48
CA LYS A 79 -2.68 -2.04 3.09
C LYS A 79 -4.15 -2.44 2.97
N HIS A 80 -4.59 -2.94 1.82
CA HIS A 80 -5.96 -3.44 1.66
C HIS A 80 -6.33 -4.45 2.73
N PHE A 81 -5.45 -5.42 2.99
CA PHE A 81 -5.69 -6.45 3.98
C PHE A 81 -5.54 -5.93 5.42
N LEU A 82 -4.57 -5.07 5.67
CA LEU A 82 -4.36 -4.44 6.98
C LEU A 82 -5.60 -3.63 7.42
N ASP A 83 -6.14 -2.81 6.53
CA ASP A 83 -7.32 -1.98 6.81
C ASP A 83 -8.57 -2.82 7.13
N ARG A 84 -8.54 -4.13 6.82
CA ARG A 84 -9.62 -5.11 7.11
C ARG A 84 -9.28 -6.06 8.23
N ALA A 85 -8.23 -5.76 9.00
CA ALA A 85 -7.74 -6.61 10.08
C ALA A 85 -7.38 -8.05 9.62
N ARG A 86 -7.10 -8.24 8.34
CA ARG A 86 -6.62 -9.50 7.78
C ARG A 86 -5.09 -9.53 7.85
N TYR A 87 -4.58 -9.64 9.07
CA TYR A 87 -3.17 -9.41 9.36
C TYR A 87 -2.24 -10.44 8.71
N ARG A 88 -2.65 -11.72 8.60
CA ARG A 88 -1.82 -12.76 7.98
C ARG A 88 -1.62 -12.52 6.49
N GLU A 89 -2.66 -12.10 5.79
CA GLU A 89 -2.58 -11.75 4.37
C GLU A 89 -1.78 -10.45 4.17
N ALA A 90 -1.95 -9.48 5.06
CA ALA A 90 -1.14 -8.26 5.03
C ALA A 90 0.34 -8.58 5.22
N ILE A 91 0.71 -9.46 6.15
CA ILE A 91 2.08 -9.91 6.38
C ILE A 91 2.67 -10.50 5.09
N PHE A 92 1.95 -11.42 4.44
CA PHE A 92 2.41 -12.02 3.18
C PHE A 92 2.82 -10.95 2.14
N TRP A 93 1.97 -9.95 1.94
CA TRP A 93 2.22 -8.92 0.94
C TRP A 93 3.33 -7.94 1.35
N TYR A 94 3.45 -7.58 2.62
CA TYR A 94 4.55 -6.73 3.09
C TYR A 94 5.90 -7.46 3.10
N GLU A 95 5.93 -8.75 3.42
CA GLU A 95 7.14 -9.58 3.29
C GLU A 95 7.54 -9.73 1.81
N LEU A 96 6.58 -9.90 0.91
CA LEU A 96 6.84 -9.89 -0.52
C LEU A 96 7.41 -8.55 -0.96
N ALA A 97 6.92 -7.40 -0.45
CA ALA A 97 7.50 -6.09 -0.74
C ALA A 97 8.98 -6.02 -0.36
N LEU A 98 9.35 -6.52 0.82
CA LEU A 98 10.75 -6.56 1.29
C LEU A 98 11.66 -7.45 0.44
N SER A 99 11.11 -8.40 -0.30
CA SER A 99 11.87 -9.27 -1.20
C SER A 99 12.07 -8.68 -2.61
N ARG A 100 11.45 -7.53 -2.92
CA ARG A 100 11.56 -6.91 -4.24
C ARG A 100 12.82 -6.07 -4.33
N GLU A 101 13.50 -6.18 -5.48
CA GLU A 101 14.62 -5.32 -5.80
C GLU A 101 14.13 -4.01 -6.38
N ARG A 102 14.78 -2.92 -6.00
CA ARG A 102 14.50 -1.60 -6.52
C ARG A 102 15.17 -1.43 -7.88
N ASP A 103 14.38 -1.12 -8.90
CA ASP A 103 14.88 -0.79 -10.24
C ASP A 103 14.66 0.68 -10.56
N ASP A 104 15.71 1.49 -10.37
CA ASP A 104 15.70 2.93 -10.69
C ASP A 104 15.89 3.22 -12.19
N ARG A 105 16.12 2.18 -13.02
CA ARG A 105 16.39 2.33 -14.45
C ARG A 105 15.17 2.13 -15.33
N SER A 106 14.12 1.52 -14.80
CA SER A 106 12.90 1.18 -15.55
C SER A 106 12.11 2.40 -16.04
N GLY A 107 12.39 3.61 -15.52
CA GLY A 107 11.58 4.79 -15.74
C GLY A 107 10.25 4.77 -14.96
N ALA A 108 10.05 3.78 -14.10
CA ALA A 108 8.91 3.67 -13.20
C ALA A 108 8.96 4.74 -12.11
N PHE A 109 7.80 5.10 -11.60
CA PHE A 109 7.73 5.86 -10.35
C PHE A 109 8.08 4.96 -9.17
N VAL A 110 9.27 5.15 -8.60
CA VAL A 110 9.78 4.37 -7.46
C VAL A 110 9.52 5.13 -6.15
N SER A 111 8.86 4.46 -5.20
CA SER A 111 8.72 4.92 -3.83
C SER A 111 9.72 4.19 -2.92
N PRO A 112 10.85 4.83 -2.53
CA PRO A 112 11.90 4.16 -1.78
C PRO A 112 11.42 3.52 -0.48
N ASP A 113 10.46 4.12 0.19
CA ASP A 113 9.89 3.61 1.45
C ASP A 113 9.25 2.24 1.31
N CYS A 114 8.71 1.90 0.13
CA CYS A 114 8.11 0.59 -0.13
C CYS A 114 9.11 -0.56 -0.15
N TYR A 115 10.42 -0.27 -0.28
CA TYR A 115 11.50 -1.25 -0.32
C TYR A 115 12.17 -1.49 1.04
N GLY A 116 11.66 -0.91 2.11
CA GLY A 116 12.27 -1.08 3.43
C GLY A 116 11.42 -0.55 4.57
N TYR A 117 11.37 0.76 4.75
CA TYR A 117 10.73 1.36 5.91
C TYR A 117 9.25 1.00 6.03
N LEU A 118 8.46 1.25 4.99
CA LEU A 118 6.99 1.09 5.03
C LEU A 118 6.57 -0.36 5.32
N PRO A 119 7.04 -1.38 4.60
CA PRO A 119 6.67 -2.75 4.94
C PRO A 119 7.14 -3.15 6.34
N CYS A 120 8.32 -2.73 6.81
CA CYS A 120 8.78 -3.05 8.17
C CYS A 120 7.86 -2.46 9.24
N ILE A 121 7.47 -1.19 9.13
CA ILE A 121 6.60 -0.56 10.12
C ILE A 121 5.19 -1.18 10.13
N GLN A 122 4.68 -1.59 8.96
CA GLN A 122 3.38 -2.26 8.86
C GLN A 122 3.42 -3.72 9.34
N LEU A 123 4.51 -4.43 9.10
CA LEU A 123 4.74 -5.77 9.67
C LEU A 123 4.79 -5.73 11.20
N CYS A 124 5.44 -4.71 11.77
CA CYS A 124 5.38 -4.48 13.22
C CYS A 124 3.94 -4.41 13.71
N VAL A 125 3.09 -3.61 13.07
CA VAL A 125 1.67 -3.49 13.44
C VAL A 125 0.95 -4.83 13.29
N CYS A 126 1.12 -5.54 12.18
CA CYS A 126 0.45 -6.81 11.94
C CYS A 126 0.82 -7.86 12.98
N HIS A 127 2.10 -8.03 13.29
CA HIS A 127 2.57 -8.99 14.29
C HIS A 127 2.11 -8.63 15.71
N ASP A 128 2.12 -7.35 16.07
CA ASP A 128 1.59 -6.90 17.36
C ASP A 128 0.10 -7.22 17.50
N ARG A 129 -0.71 -6.98 16.47
CA ARG A 129 -2.14 -7.33 16.43
C ARG A 129 -2.41 -8.83 16.54
N LEU A 130 -1.48 -9.66 16.11
CA LEU A 130 -1.55 -11.13 16.27
C LEU A 130 -0.99 -11.61 17.63
N GLY A 131 -0.50 -10.71 18.49
CA GLY A 131 0.13 -11.05 19.77
C GLY A 131 1.57 -11.56 19.64
N GLU A 132 2.17 -11.50 18.46
CA GLU A 132 3.52 -11.96 18.15
C GLU A 132 4.56 -10.83 18.46
N ARG A 133 4.63 -10.42 19.72
CA ARG A 133 5.36 -9.22 20.18
C ARG A 133 6.85 -9.21 19.84
N ALA A 134 7.52 -10.35 19.96
CA ALA A 134 8.94 -10.44 19.64
C ALA A 134 9.21 -10.12 18.16
N ARG A 135 8.38 -10.65 17.26
CA ARG A 135 8.44 -10.33 15.83
C ARG A 135 8.10 -8.89 15.54
N ALA A 136 7.08 -8.35 16.21
CA ALA A 136 6.70 -6.96 16.08
C ALA A 136 7.86 -6.03 16.44
N ALA A 137 8.54 -6.27 17.57
CA ALA A 137 9.70 -5.50 18.00
C ALA A 137 10.86 -5.61 17.00
N GLU A 138 11.14 -6.81 16.47
CA GLU A 138 12.16 -7.04 15.45
C GLU A 138 11.91 -6.20 14.18
N TYR A 139 10.67 -6.22 13.67
CA TYR A 139 10.31 -5.41 12.50
C TYR A 139 10.35 -3.91 12.77
N ASN A 140 10.01 -3.48 13.99
CA ASN A 140 10.18 -2.08 14.38
C ASN A 140 11.66 -1.67 14.36
N ASP A 141 12.56 -2.50 14.90
CA ASP A 141 14.00 -2.23 14.88
C ASP A 141 14.56 -2.20 13.45
N ARG A 142 14.04 -3.05 12.56
CA ARG A 142 14.38 -3.00 11.13
C ARG A 142 13.91 -1.70 10.48
N ALA A 143 12.70 -1.22 10.81
CA ALA A 143 12.20 0.07 10.32
C ALA A 143 13.10 1.23 10.80
N GLY A 144 13.56 1.20 12.05
CA GLY A 144 14.47 2.20 12.62
C GLY A 144 15.83 2.29 11.92
N LYS A 145 16.29 1.21 11.25
CA LYS A 145 17.52 1.26 10.44
C LYS A 145 17.36 2.14 9.19
N TYR A 146 16.13 2.24 8.66
CA TYR A 146 15.82 3.10 7.51
C TYR A 146 15.54 4.54 7.94
N LYS A 147 14.79 4.72 9.03
CA LYS A 147 14.36 6.03 9.54
C LYS A 147 14.48 6.09 11.06
N PRO A 148 15.68 6.35 11.62
CA PRO A 148 15.93 6.32 13.05
C PRO A 148 15.18 7.39 13.85
N ASP A 149 14.82 8.50 13.21
CA ASP A 149 14.13 9.63 13.83
C ASP A 149 12.62 9.65 13.55
N ASP A 150 12.07 8.60 12.91
CA ASP A 150 10.65 8.55 12.60
C ASP A 150 9.80 8.42 13.87
N PRO A 151 8.77 9.28 14.04
CA PRO A 151 7.93 9.26 15.24
C PRO A 151 7.21 7.94 15.51
N SER A 152 6.83 7.21 14.45
CA SER A 152 6.14 5.92 14.60
C SER A 152 7.10 4.85 15.11
N TYR A 153 8.32 4.80 14.56
CA TYR A 153 9.39 3.92 15.07
C TYR A 153 9.69 4.19 16.54
N LEU A 154 9.93 5.45 16.90
CA LEU A 154 10.29 5.84 18.27
C LEU A 154 9.17 5.52 19.27
N ARG A 155 7.93 5.79 18.92
CA ARG A 155 6.76 5.47 19.74
C ARG A 155 6.62 3.96 19.96
N ASN A 156 6.77 3.15 18.91
CA ASN A 156 6.72 1.70 19.01
C ASN A 156 7.87 1.16 19.87
N LYS A 157 9.07 1.72 19.75
CA LYS A 157 10.21 1.34 20.57
C LYS A 157 9.95 1.52 22.08
N LEU A 158 9.35 2.66 22.45
CA LEU A 158 8.95 2.91 23.84
C LEU A 158 7.85 1.94 24.30
N TYR A 159 6.87 1.66 23.42
CA TYR A 159 5.79 0.71 23.72
C TYR A 159 6.32 -0.69 24.03
N PHE A 160 7.22 -1.23 23.19
CA PHE A 160 7.78 -2.57 23.42
C PHE A 160 8.70 -2.62 24.63
N ALA A 161 9.50 -1.57 24.91
CA ALA A 161 10.33 -1.48 26.10
C ALA A 161 9.52 -1.51 27.38
N ALA A 162 8.38 -0.83 27.45
CA ALA A 162 7.49 -0.80 28.63
C ALA A 162 6.80 -2.14 28.91
N GLN A 163 6.70 -3.03 27.95
CA GLN A 163 6.04 -4.32 28.10
C GLN A 163 7.00 -5.50 28.34
N GLY A 164 8.30 -5.28 28.22
CA GLY A 164 9.35 -6.26 28.53
C GLY A 164 9.89 -6.19 29.96
N SER A 165 9.32 -5.29 30.78
CA SER A 165 9.58 -5.15 32.22
C SER A 165 8.44 -5.80 32.98
#